data_2a61a52dbb06d0790c1fbbd53e84a01a
#
_entry.id   2a61a52dbb06d0790c1fbbd53e84a01a
#
_cell.length_a   1.000
_cell.length_b   1.000
_cell.length_c   1.000
_cell.angle_alpha   90.00
_cell.angle_beta   90.00
_cell.angle_gamma   90.00
#
_symmetry.space_group_name_H-M   'P 1'
#
loop_
_entity.id
_entity.type
_entity.pdbx_description
1 polymer ?
#
loop_
_entity_poly.entity_id
_entity_poly.type
_entity_poly.pdbx_seq_one_letter_code
_entity_poly.pdbx_strand_id
1 'polypeptide(L)'
;MKKLPLILSILALAGVIALAIVNFTKGSKKPAAVETSDAAALKGEIVYFNMDRVLQEYDMANDLSSVFQTKANSIGEEITRRQNRLQRDANSFQDKVNKGLMTQSTAQVQYQKLQEQDQSFQTYAAQKQQEIAEEQQVMMNQIYDAIKTFVDQYNQEMGYAMIIATGSSPIIPGDICPTPVVTGEASRDITDALIEGLNAAYVQQKGKTE
;
A
#
# COMPACT_ATOMS: atom_id res chain seq x y z
N MET A 1 4.93 40.66 -8.32
CA MET A 1 4.11 39.58 -8.89
C MET A 1 4.97 38.33 -9.15
N LYS A 2 5.60 37.76 -8.10
CA LYS A 2 6.44 36.53 -8.24
C LYS A 2 6.08 35.44 -7.21
N LYS A 3 4.82 35.43 -6.70
CA LYS A 3 4.40 34.52 -5.61
C LYS A 3 3.42 33.43 -6.05
N LEU A 4 3.06 33.35 -7.34
CA LEU A 4 2.13 32.36 -7.88
C LEU A 4 2.68 30.93 -7.98
N PRO A 5 3.98 30.68 -8.29
CA PRO A 5 4.47 29.32 -8.46
C PRO A 5 4.59 28.52 -7.15
N LEU A 6 4.76 29.19 -6.02
CA LEU A 6 4.95 28.52 -4.72
C LEU A 6 3.66 27.90 -4.17
N ILE A 7 2.52 28.55 -4.44
CA ILE A 7 1.19 28.05 -4.03
C ILE A 7 0.73 26.89 -4.91
N LEU A 8 1.10 26.88 -6.18
CA LEU A 8 0.74 25.80 -7.12
C LEU A 8 1.49 24.49 -6.83
N SER A 9 2.76 24.56 -6.37
CA SER A 9 3.55 23.35 -6.06
C SER A 9 3.03 22.62 -4.83
N ILE A 10 2.48 23.36 -3.85
CA ILE A 10 1.92 22.79 -2.61
C ILE A 10 0.60 22.05 -2.89
N LEU A 11 -0.22 22.54 -3.81
CA LEU A 11 -1.48 21.88 -4.21
C LEU A 11 -1.27 20.59 -5.00
N ALA A 12 -0.17 20.47 -5.77
CA ALA A 12 0.15 19.27 -6.52
C ALA A 12 0.57 18.09 -5.62
N LEU A 13 1.25 18.37 -4.51
CA LEU A 13 1.72 17.31 -3.59
C LEU A 13 0.57 16.66 -2.81
N ALA A 14 -0.46 17.43 -2.44
CA ALA A 14 -1.63 16.89 -1.73
C ALA A 14 -2.50 15.97 -2.63
N GLY A 15 -2.52 16.20 -3.94
CA GLY A 15 -3.29 15.40 -4.89
C GLY A 15 -2.75 13.99 -5.12
N VAL A 16 -1.44 13.80 -5.02
CA VAL A 16 -0.80 12.49 -5.27
C VAL A 16 -1.05 11.50 -4.12
N ILE A 17 -1.10 11.98 -2.88
CA ILE A 17 -1.38 11.13 -1.71
C ILE A 17 -2.84 10.65 -1.71
N ALA A 18 -3.79 11.49 -2.16
CA ALA A 18 -5.20 11.12 -2.25
C ALA A 18 -5.47 10.06 -3.32
N LEU A 19 -4.71 10.02 -4.43
CA LEU A 19 -4.87 9.06 -5.51
C LEU A 19 -4.38 7.64 -5.16
N ALA A 20 -3.37 7.52 -4.30
CA ALA A 20 -2.88 6.22 -3.83
C ALA A 20 -3.90 5.50 -2.93
N ILE A 21 -4.72 6.26 -2.18
CA ILE A 21 -5.70 5.71 -1.24
C ILE A 21 -6.99 5.23 -1.93
N VAL A 22 -7.40 5.87 -3.03
CA VAL A 22 -8.70 5.59 -3.69
C VAL A 22 -8.70 4.28 -4.49
N ASN A 23 -7.55 3.79 -4.94
CA ASN A 23 -7.48 2.56 -5.75
C ASN A 23 -7.65 1.26 -4.94
N PHE A 24 -7.53 1.31 -3.61
CA PHE A 24 -7.54 0.11 -2.77
C PHE A 24 -8.94 -0.25 -2.19
N THR A 25 -9.94 0.62 -2.31
CA THR A 25 -11.24 0.45 -1.58
C THR A 25 -12.43 0.01 -2.43
N LYS A 26 -12.27 -0.32 -3.73
CA LYS A 26 -13.40 -0.81 -4.54
C LYS A 26 -13.58 -2.32 -4.41
N GLY A 27 -14.39 -2.70 -3.43
CA GLY A 27 -14.80 -4.08 -3.18
C GLY A 27 -15.58 -4.72 -4.35
N SER A 28 -15.18 -5.94 -4.67
CA SER A 28 -15.89 -6.83 -5.60
C SER A 28 -16.83 -7.76 -4.85
N LYS A 29 -17.97 -8.06 -5.48
CA LYS A 29 -19.02 -8.95 -4.96
C LYS A 29 -18.54 -10.40 -4.93
N LYS A 30 -18.90 -11.09 -3.85
CA LYS A 30 -18.62 -12.50 -3.55
C LYS A 30 -19.24 -13.43 -4.62
N PRO A 31 -18.47 -14.30 -5.29
CA PRO A 31 -19.01 -15.42 -6.06
C PRO A 31 -19.32 -16.60 -5.14
N ALA A 32 -20.30 -17.43 -5.57
CA ALA A 32 -20.78 -18.59 -4.82
C ALA A 32 -19.70 -19.67 -4.61
N ALA A 33 -19.76 -20.35 -3.46
CA ALA A 33 -18.90 -21.44 -3.09
C ALA A 33 -18.94 -22.59 -4.11
N VAL A 34 -17.78 -22.99 -4.62
CA VAL A 34 -17.57 -24.23 -5.38
C VAL A 34 -17.02 -25.27 -4.42
N GLU A 35 -17.58 -26.46 -4.47
CA GLU A 35 -17.23 -27.60 -3.62
C GLU A 35 -15.76 -27.98 -3.78
N THR A 36 -15.09 -28.27 -2.66
CA THR A 36 -13.69 -28.69 -2.58
C THR A 36 -13.44 -29.94 -3.42
N SER A 37 -12.65 -29.84 -4.46
CA SER A 37 -12.18 -30.98 -5.24
C SER A 37 -11.11 -31.77 -4.48
N ASP A 38 -11.12 -33.09 -4.64
CA ASP A 38 -10.23 -34.05 -3.99
C ASP A 38 -8.77 -33.81 -4.49
N ALA A 39 -8.03 -32.98 -3.79
CA ALA A 39 -6.68 -32.53 -4.18
C ALA A 39 -5.69 -33.70 -4.40
N ALA A 40 -5.90 -34.81 -3.71
CA ALA A 40 -5.08 -36.02 -3.86
C ALA A 40 -5.21 -36.70 -5.22
N ALA A 41 -6.31 -36.45 -5.95
CA ALA A 41 -6.55 -37.03 -7.29
C ALA A 41 -5.76 -36.35 -8.40
N LEU A 42 -5.15 -35.16 -8.12
CA LEU A 42 -4.50 -34.31 -9.13
C LEU A 42 -2.97 -34.45 -9.15
N LYS A 43 -2.39 -35.49 -8.53
CA LYS A 43 -0.95 -35.70 -8.53
C LYS A 43 -0.39 -35.81 -9.95
N GLY A 44 0.64 -34.99 -10.24
CA GLY A 44 1.23 -34.91 -11.59
C GLY A 44 0.46 -34.04 -12.58
N GLU A 45 -0.67 -33.42 -12.17
CA GLU A 45 -1.45 -32.53 -12.99
C GLU A 45 -1.02 -31.06 -12.86
N ILE A 46 -1.48 -30.24 -13.80
CA ILE A 46 -1.33 -28.79 -13.72
C ILE A 46 -2.57 -28.23 -13.02
N VAL A 47 -2.36 -27.47 -11.95
CA VAL A 47 -3.42 -26.81 -11.19
C VAL A 47 -3.20 -25.30 -11.18
N TYR A 48 -4.23 -24.54 -10.81
CA TYR A 48 -4.15 -23.09 -10.75
C TYR A 48 -4.84 -22.56 -9.49
N PHE A 49 -4.47 -21.35 -9.13
CA PHE A 49 -5.16 -20.59 -8.08
C PHE A 49 -5.30 -19.11 -8.45
N ASN A 50 -6.32 -18.46 -7.89
CA ASN A 50 -6.58 -17.04 -8.11
C ASN A 50 -5.81 -16.21 -7.07
N MET A 51 -4.76 -15.51 -7.50
CA MET A 51 -3.91 -14.67 -6.63
C MET A 51 -4.70 -13.50 -6.05
N ASP A 52 -5.66 -12.92 -6.79
CA ASP A 52 -6.47 -11.80 -6.30
C ASP A 52 -7.34 -12.22 -5.11
N ARG A 53 -7.93 -13.43 -5.19
CA ARG A 53 -8.67 -14.00 -4.06
C ARG A 53 -7.76 -14.31 -2.87
N VAL A 54 -6.61 -14.92 -3.13
CA VAL A 54 -5.62 -15.20 -2.07
C VAL A 54 -5.23 -13.91 -1.36
N LEU A 55 -4.89 -12.84 -2.08
CA LEU A 55 -4.53 -11.55 -1.47
C LEU A 55 -5.67 -10.90 -0.69
N GLN A 56 -6.93 -11.12 -1.12
CA GLN A 56 -8.11 -10.57 -0.44
C GLN A 56 -8.51 -11.36 0.80
N GLU A 57 -8.32 -12.68 0.79
CA GLU A 57 -8.82 -13.59 1.82
C GLU A 57 -7.71 -14.12 2.76
N TYR A 58 -6.43 -13.78 2.50
CA TYR A 58 -5.30 -14.14 3.34
C TYR A 58 -5.17 -13.20 4.54
N ASP A 59 -5.31 -13.74 5.74
CA ASP A 59 -5.31 -12.97 7.00
C ASP A 59 -4.04 -12.15 7.21
N MET A 60 -2.86 -12.72 6.88
CA MET A 60 -1.60 -11.99 6.96
C MET A 60 -1.58 -10.77 6.04
N ALA A 61 -2.10 -10.90 4.82
CA ALA A 61 -2.17 -9.79 3.87
C ALA A 61 -3.10 -8.69 4.39
N ASN A 62 -4.22 -9.06 4.99
CA ASN A 62 -5.17 -8.13 5.59
C ASN A 62 -4.58 -7.43 6.82
N ASP A 63 -3.91 -8.15 7.71
CA ASP A 63 -3.25 -7.60 8.90
C ASP A 63 -2.15 -6.62 8.50
N LEU A 64 -1.23 -6.99 7.59
CA LEU A 64 -0.16 -6.13 7.13
C LEU A 64 -0.67 -4.89 6.39
N SER A 65 -1.70 -5.06 5.54
CA SER A 65 -2.35 -3.94 4.85
C SER A 65 -2.99 -2.96 5.82
N SER A 66 -3.63 -3.45 6.89
CA SER A 66 -4.23 -2.62 7.94
C SER A 66 -3.17 -1.81 8.70
N VAL A 67 -2.05 -2.43 9.06
CA VAL A 67 -0.92 -1.75 9.72
C VAL A 67 -0.32 -0.69 8.79
N PHE A 68 -0.06 -1.04 7.53
CA PHE A 68 0.45 -0.11 6.54
C PHE A 68 -0.49 1.08 6.33
N GLN A 69 -1.80 0.83 6.18
CA GLN A 69 -2.80 1.89 6.00
C GLN A 69 -2.85 2.84 7.19
N THR A 70 -2.78 2.31 8.40
CA THR A 70 -2.74 3.11 9.65
C THR A 70 -1.51 4.01 9.66
N LYS A 71 -0.34 3.49 9.29
CA LYS A 71 0.90 4.26 9.22
C LYS A 71 0.85 5.32 8.11
N ALA A 72 0.38 4.97 6.92
CA ALA A 72 0.23 5.89 5.80
C ALA A 72 -0.71 7.06 6.15
N ASN A 73 -1.84 6.77 6.79
CA ASN A 73 -2.78 7.79 7.26
C ASN A 73 -2.13 8.71 8.30
N SER A 74 -1.41 8.16 9.27
CA SER A 74 -0.71 8.94 10.30
C SER A 74 0.33 9.89 9.69
N ILE A 75 1.09 9.42 8.71
CA ILE A 75 2.05 10.24 7.96
C ILE A 75 1.33 11.35 7.19
N GLY A 76 0.23 11.03 6.49
CA GLY A 76 -0.58 12.01 5.75
C GLY A 76 -1.14 13.11 6.65
N GLU A 77 -1.65 12.74 7.82
CA GLU A 77 -2.12 13.70 8.82
C GLU A 77 -0.97 14.60 9.33
N GLU A 78 0.21 14.04 9.60
CA GLU A 78 1.36 14.84 10.07
C GLU A 78 1.84 15.82 9.00
N ILE A 79 1.90 15.41 7.74
CA ILE A 79 2.20 16.30 6.61
C ILE A 79 1.18 17.44 6.57
N THR A 80 -0.11 17.12 6.66
CA THR A 80 -1.20 18.11 6.67
C THR A 80 -1.09 19.08 7.86
N ARG A 81 -0.78 18.58 9.06
CA ARG A 81 -0.58 19.42 10.24
C ARG A 81 0.60 20.38 10.07
N ARG A 82 1.72 19.92 9.52
CA ARG A 82 2.91 20.75 9.26
C ARG A 82 2.64 21.81 8.19
N GLN A 83 1.98 21.44 7.11
CA GLN A 83 1.58 22.34 6.04
C GLN A 83 0.68 23.46 6.57
N ASN A 84 -0.36 23.11 7.33
CA ASN A 84 -1.29 24.07 7.92
C ASN A 84 -0.59 25.00 8.93
N ARG A 85 0.41 24.50 9.65
CA ARG A 85 1.20 25.36 10.55
C ARG A 85 2.02 26.36 9.75
N LEU A 86 2.75 25.91 8.74
CA LEU A 86 3.54 26.78 7.87
C LEU A 86 2.68 27.87 7.22
N GLN A 87 1.49 27.49 6.74
CA GLN A 87 0.54 28.45 6.15
C GLN A 87 0.07 29.49 7.16
N ARG A 88 -0.26 29.08 8.40
CA ARG A 88 -0.63 30.03 9.48
C ARG A 88 0.52 30.97 9.83
N ASP A 89 1.75 30.44 9.93
CA ASP A 89 2.93 31.24 10.24
C ASP A 89 3.20 32.26 9.14
N ALA A 90 3.07 31.87 7.87
CA ALA A 90 3.22 32.76 6.73
C ALA A 90 2.14 33.86 6.70
N ASN A 91 0.87 33.50 6.95
CA ASN A 91 -0.23 34.47 7.01
C ASN A 91 -0.04 35.45 8.18
N SER A 92 0.35 34.95 9.35
CA SER A 92 0.63 35.80 10.54
C SER A 92 1.79 36.77 10.28
N PHE A 93 2.84 36.30 9.61
CA PHE A 93 3.95 37.14 9.20
C PHE A 93 3.50 38.25 8.25
N GLN A 94 2.75 37.91 7.19
CA GLN A 94 2.26 38.86 6.23
C GLN A 94 1.35 39.94 6.88
N ASP A 95 0.49 39.49 7.81
CA ASP A 95 -0.42 40.41 8.55
C ASP A 95 0.35 41.40 9.43
N LYS A 96 1.39 40.94 10.14
CA LYS A 96 2.26 41.77 10.96
C LYS A 96 3.04 42.81 10.13
N VAL A 97 3.56 42.38 8.97
CA VAL A 97 4.25 43.29 8.03
C VAL A 97 3.31 44.34 7.53
N ASN A 98 2.10 43.98 7.06
CA ASN A 98 1.11 44.89 6.51
C ASN A 98 0.60 45.90 7.53
N LYS A 99 0.54 45.52 8.81
CA LYS A 99 0.12 46.38 9.93
C LYS A 99 1.27 47.25 10.49
N GLY A 100 2.49 47.09 9.95
CA GLY A 100 3.65 47.85 10.45
C GLY A 100 4.09 47.45 11.85
N LEU A 101 3.74 46.22 12.30
CA LEU A 101 4.01 45.73 13.64
C LEU A 101 5.41 45.10 13.79
N MET A 102 6.24 45.17 12.74
CA MET A 102 7.60 44.63 12.73
C MET A 102 8.59 45.63 12.19
N THR A 103 9.78 45.67 12.78
CA THR A 103 10.93 46.38 12.22
C THR A 103 11.43 45.66 10.96
N GLN A 104 12.11 46.40 10.07
CA GLN A 104 12.69 45.81 8.86
C GLN A 104 13.65 44.68 9.16
N SER A 105 14.50 44.82 10.18
CA SER A 105 15.43 43.77 10.61
C SER A 105 14.70 42.52 11.11
N THR A 106 13.66 42.68 11.94
CA THR A 106 12.86 41.54 12.45
C THR A 106 12.11 40.86 11.32
N ALA A 107 11.57 41.63 10.38
CA ALA A 107 10.87 41.07 9.21
C ALA A 107 11.81 40.23 8.34
N GLN A 108 13.06 40.69 8.15
CA GLN A 108 14.06 39.94 7.38
C GLN A 108 14.41 38.60 8.03
N VAL A 109 14.65 38.58 9.34
CA VAL A 109 14.94 37.35 10.09
C VAL A 109 13.75 36.39 10.05
N GLN A 110 12.54 36.89 10.23
CA GLN A 110 11.33 36.07 10.20
C GLN A 110 11.07 35.49 8.80
N TYR A 111 11.35 36.25 7.74
CA TYR A 111 11.26 35.77 6.38
C TYR A 111 12.24 34.62 6.10
N GLN A 112 13.51 34.75 6.53
CA GLN A 112 14.51 33.68 6.41
C GLN A 112 14.05 32.42 7.14
N LYS A 113 13.55 32.56 8.37
CA LYS A 113 13.03 31.43 9.15
C LYS A 113 11.86 30.73 8.44
N LEU A 114 10.96 31.47 7.82
CA LEU A 114 9.85 30.87 7.05
C LEU A 114 10.36 30.12 5.80
N GLN A 115 11.39 30.61 5.13
CA GLN A 115 12.03 29.91 4.03
C GLN A 115 12.69 28.59 4.49
N GLU A 116 13.40 28.62 5.61
CA GLU A 116 14.01 27.41 6.19
C GLU A 116 12.93 26.39 6.59
N GLN A 117 11.83 26.86 7.18
CA GLN A 117 10.70 26.00 7.54
C GLN A 117 10.05 25.36 6.31
N ASP A 118 9.86 26.13 5.22
CA ASP A 118 9.31 25.63 3.97
C ASP A 118 10.23 24.57 3.35
N GLN A 119 11.53 24.83 3.27
CA GLN A 119 12.50 23.88 2.76
C GLN A 119 12.56 22.59 3.60
N SER A 120 12.56 22.73 4.92
CA SER A 120 12.50 21.60 5.85
C SER A 120 11.21 20.78 5.68
N PHE A 121 10.08 21.44 5.47
CA PHE A 121 8.80 20.77 5.22
C PHE A 121 8.83 20.00 3.90
N GLN A 122 9.33 20.58 2.82
CA GLN A 122 9.44 19.91 1.52
C GLN A 122 10.32 18.66 1.61
N THR A 123 11.48 18.78 2.25
CA THR A 123 12.39 17.65 2.49
C THR A 123 11.71 16.56 3.30
N TYR A 124 11.04 16.91 4.38
CA TYR A 124 10.31 15.97 5.23
C TYR A 124 9.20 15.24 4.46
N ALA A 125 8.40 15.98 3.68
CA ALA A 125 7.31 15.40 2.90
C ALA A 125 7.84 14.42 1.85
N ALA A 126 8.91 14.77 1.15
CA ALA A 126 9.55 13.90 0.15
C ALA A 126 10.10 12.61 0.79
N GLN A 127 10.81 12.73 1.93
CA GLN A 127 11.33 11.57 2.67
C GLN A 127 10.20 10.63 3.13
N LYS A 128 9.11 11.20 3.65
CA LYS A 128 7.97 10.39 4.11
C LYS A 128 7.22 9.71 2.98
N GLN A 129 7.15 10.34 1.82
CA GLN A 129 6.57 9.70 0.63
C GLN A 129 7.40 8.52 0.16
N GLN A 130 8.74 8.67 0.16
CA GLN A 130 9.65 7.58 -0.16
C GLN A 130 9.52 6.43 0.87
N GLU A 131 9.49 6.74 2.17
CA GLU A 131 9.30 5.76 3.25
C GLU A 131 8.02 4.93 3.05
N ILE A 132 6.89 5.58 2.69
CA ILE A 132 5.64 4.88 2.40
C ILE A 132 5.80 3.93 1.20
N ALA A 133 6.46 4.38 0.12
CA ALA A 133 6.67 3.55 -1.06
C ALA A 133 7.56 2.33 -0.77
N GLU A 134 8.63 2.53 0.00
CA GLU A 134 9.54 1.46 0.42
C GLU A 134 8.81 0.44 1.33
N GLU A 135 8.02 0.91 2.28
CA GLU A 135 7.26 0.02 3.16
C GLU A 135 6.19 -0.77 2.42
N GLN A 136 5.51 -0.14 1.46
CA GLN A 136 4.57 -0.86 0.60
C GLN A 136 5.26 -2.00 -0.14
N GLN A 137 6.46 -1.74 -0.68
CA GLN A 137 7.24 -2.77 -1.36
C GLN A 137 7.66 -3.89 -0.41
N VAL A 138 8.13 -3.55 0.80
CA VAL A 138 8.49 -4.54 1.83
C VAL A 138 7.29 -5.38 2.23
N MET A 139 6.15 -4.76 2.47
CA MET A 139 4.89 -5.46 2.79
C MET A 139 4.49 -6.44 1.68
N MET A 140 4.52 -5.99 0.43
CA MET A 140 4.17 -6.86 -0.70
C MET A 140 5.15 -8.04 -0.82
N ASN A 141 6.45 -7.80 -0.69
CA ASN A 141 7.45 -8.87 -0.71
C ASN A 141 7.21 -9.89 0.40
N GLN A 142 6.89 -9.45 1.62
CA GLN A 142 6.58 -10.35 2.73
C GLN A 142 5.37 -11.24 2.44
N ILE A 143 4.31 -10.67 1.86
CA ILE A 143 3.11 -11.43 1.49
C ILE A 143 3.44 -12.45 0.41
N TYR A 144 4.16 -12.05 -0.65
CA TYR A 144 4.56 -12.95 -1.73
C TYR A 144 5.47 -14.07 -1.25
N ASP A 145 6.46 -13.76 -0.42
CA ASP A 145 7.39 -14.75 0.12
C ASP A 145 6.64 -15.77 0.99
N ALA A 146 5.68 -15.32 1.79
CA ALA A 146 4.84 -16.21 2.60
C ALA A 146 3.99 -17.13 1.71
N ILE A 147 3.31 -16.58 0.71
CA ILE A 147 2.50 -17.35 -0.25
C ILE A 147 3.38 -18.36 -0.98
N LYS A 148 4.52 -17.90 -1.52
CA LYS A 148 5.44 -18.78 -2.26
C LYS A 148 5.95 -19.92 -1.40
N THR A 149 6.39 -19.62 -0.18
CA THR A 149 6.90 -20.61 0.76
C THR A 149 5.83 -21.65 1.07
N PHE A 150 4.60 -21.21 1.33
CA PHE A 150 3.49 -22.11 1.58
C PHE A 150 3.16 -22.97 0.34
N VAL A 151 3.08 -22.37 -0.84
CA VAL A 151 2.80 -23.10 -2.10
C VAL A 151 3.88 -24.13 -2.38
N ASP A 152 5.15 -23.82 -2.14
CA ASP A 152 6.27 -24.77 -2.31
C ASP A 152 6.13 -25.96 -1.36
N GLN A 153 5.79 -25.73 -0.09
CA GLN A 153 5.55 -26.80 0.90
C GLN A 153 4.31 -27.63 0.56
N TYR A 154 3.22 -26.97 0.23
CA TYR A 154 1.97 -27.61 -0.18
C TYR A 154 2.17 -28.51 -1.40
N ASN A 155 2.96 -28.07 -2.39
CA ASN A 155 3.25 -28.87 -3.56
C ASN A 155 4.16 -30.08 -3.28
N GLN A 156 5.01 -30.01 -2.27
CA GLN A 156 5.80 -31.19 -1.85
C GLN A 156 4.90 -32.33 -1.33
N GLU A 157 3.78 -31.98 -0.71
CA GLU A 157 2.80 -32.95 -0.19
C GLU A 157 1.88 -33.47 -1.30
N MET A 158 1.37 -32.56 -2.14
CA MET A 158 0.38 -32.85 -3.17
C MET A 158 0.98 -33.45 -4.45
N GLY A 159 2.19 -33.03 -4.82
CA GLY A 159 2.92 -33.55 -5.97
C GLY A 159 2.37 -33.11 -7.32
N TYR A 160 1.84 -31.92 -7.44
CA TYR A 160 1.43 -31.35 -8.73
C TYR A 160 2.64 -31.13 -9.63
N ALA A 161 2.45 -31.28 -10.94
CA ALA A 161 3.49 -30.99 -11.93
C ALA A 161 3.77 -29.49 -12.02
N MET A 162 2.73 -28.63 -11.90
CA MET A 162 2.84 -27.18 -11.98
C MET A 162 1.66 -26.54 -11.26
N ILE A 163 1.93 -25.47 -10.53
CA ILE A 163 0.91 -24.59 -9.95
C ILE A 163 1.01 -23.22 -10.62
N ILE A 164 -0.08 -22.74 -11.21
CA ILE A 164 -0.14 -21.47 -11.95
C ILE A 164 -0.96 -20.46 -11.14
N ALA A 165 -0.36 -19.33 -10.82
CA ALA A 165 -1.12 -18.20 -10.27
C ALA A 165 -1.88 -17.49 -11.38
N THR A 166 -3.16 -17.25 -11.17
CA THR A 166 -4.05 -16.49 -12.05
C THR A 166 -4.51 -15.23 -11.29
N GLY A 167 -5.00 -14.23 -11.98
CA GLY A 167 -5.48 -12.98 -11.40
C GLY A 167 -4.94 -11.78 -12.14
N SER A 168 -5.55 -10.64 -11.91
CA SER A 168 -5.19 -9.36 -12.54
C SER A 168 -4.34 -8.48 -11.64
N SER A 169 -3.86 -9.03 -10.50
CA SER A 169 -3.11 -8.22 -9.52
C SER A 169 -1.81 -7.70 -10.15
N PRO A 170 -1.64 -6.39 -10.24
CA PRO A 170 -0.39 -5.82 -10.69
C PRO A 170 0.67 -6.09 -9.60
N ILE A 171 1.57 -7.03 -9.86
CA ILE A 171 2.74 -7.29 -9.01
C ILE A 171 3.63 -6.04 -8.96
N ILE A 172 3.55 -5.20 -10.00
CA ILE A 172 4.28 -3.94 -10.11
C ILE A 172 3.26 -2.85 -10.47
N PRO A 173 3.21 -1.71 -9.76
CA PRO A 173 2.36 -0.61 -10.14
C PRO A 173 2.66 -0.14 -11.56
N GLY A 174 1.70 -0.30 -12.47
CA GLY A 174 1.82 0.07 -13.88
C GLY A 174 1.98 -1.09 -14.85
N ASP A 175 2.31 -2.31 -14.42
CA ASP A 175 2.32 -3.49 -15.27
C ASP A 175 0.99 -4.26 -15.14
N ILE A 176 0.18 -4.15 -16.18
CA ILE A 176 -0.99 -5.04 -16.35
C ILE A 176 -0.42 -6.34 -16.93
N CYS A 177 -0.06 -7.28 -16.04
CA CYS A 177 0.27 -8.63 -16.49
C CYS A 177 -1.05 -9.32 -16.85
N PRO A 178 -1.29 -9.64 -18.13
CA PRO A 178 -2.49 -10.37 -18.50
C PRO A 178 -2.45 -11.74 -17.82
N THR A 179 -3.60 -12.17 -17.28
CA THR A 179 -3.72 -13.48 -16.66
C THR A 179 -3.32 -14.57 -17.67
N PRO A 180 -2.34 -15.43 -17.35
CA PRO A 180 -1.92 -16.48 -18.28
C PRO A 180 -3.00 -17.54 -18.51
N VAL A 181 -3.99 -17.60 -17.61
CA VAL A 181 -5.12 -18.56 -17.68
C VAL A 181 -6.41 -17.77 -17.73
N VAL A 182 -7.12 -17.88 -18.84
CA VAL A 182 -8.43 -17.23 -19.06
C VAL A 182 -9.56 -18.13 -18.58
N THR A 183 -9.41 -19.46 -18.71
CA THR A 183 -10.37 -20.47 -18.29
C THR A 183 -9.66 -21.75 -17.88
N GLY A 184 -10.20 -22.45 -16.91
CA GLY A 184 -9.70 -23.73 -16.44
C GLY A 184 -10.83 -24.58 -15.90
N GLU A 185 -10.59 -25.88 -15.78
CA GLU A 185 -11.52 -26.81 -15.17
C GLU A 185 -11.60 -26.51 -13.66
N ALA A 186 -12.82 -26.38 -13.13
CA ALA A 186 -13.03 -26.02 -11.72
C ALA A 186 -12.40 -27.05 -10.74
N SER A 187 -12.29 -28.32 -11.13
CA SER A 187 -11.63 -29.37 -10.36
C SER A 187 -10.12 -29.14 -10.17
N ARG A 188 -9.51 -28.26 -11.00
CA ARG A 188 -8.09 -27.90 -10.95
C ARG A 188 -7.82 -26.58 -10.25
N ASP A 189 -8.87 -25.93 -9.74
CA ASP A 189 -8.76 -24.70 -8.94
C ASP A 189 -8.51 -25.06 -7.47
N ILE A 190 -7.29 -24.76 -7.00
CA ILE A 190 -6.88 -25.00 -5.62
C ILE A 190 -6.94 -23.77 -4.74
N THR A 191 -7.60 -22.69 -5.20
CA THR A 191 -7.64 -21.38 -4.51
C THR A 191 -8.13 -21.52 -3.05
N ASP A 192 -9.25 -22.20 -2.85
CA ASP A 192 -9.87 -22.33 -1.52
C ASP A 192 -8.96 -23.13 -0.57
N ALA A 193 -8.37 -24.22 -1.05
CA ALA A 193 -7.45 -25.03 -0.26
C ALA A 193 -6.16 -24.25 0.12
N LEU A 194 -5.65 -23.42 -0.79
CA LEU A 194 -4.50 -22.55 -0.49
C LEU A 194 -4.84 -21.49 0.54
N ILE A 195 -6.00 -20.83 0.43
CA ILE A 195 -6.43 -19.79 1.38
C ILE A 195 -6.60 -20.40 2.78
N GLU A 196 -7.27 -21.54 2.88
CA GLU A 196 -7.46 -22.22 4.15
C GLU A 196 -6.13 -22.60 4.79
N GLY A 197 -5.22 -23.20 4.01
CA GLY A 197 -3.90 -23.60 4.51
C GLY A 197 -3.01 -22.42 4.89
N LEU A 198 -3.00 -21.34 4.10
CA LEU A 198 -2.27 -20.10 4.40
C LEU A 198 -2.75 -19.49 5.72
N ASN A 199 -4.07 -19.38 5.91
CA ASN A 199 -4.65 -18.81 7.12
C ASN A 199 -4.38 -19.70 8.34
N ALA A 200 -4.48 -21.02 8.21
CA ALA A 200 -4.12 -21.94 9.28
C ALA A 200 -2.64 -21.84 9.69
N ALA A 201 -1.73 -21.75 8.71
CA ALA A 201 -0.30 -21.56 8.96
C ALA A 201 -0.01 -20.21 9.64
N TYR A 202 -0.66 -19.15 9.20
CA TYR A 202 -0.51 -17.81 9.79
C TYR A 202 -0.97 -17.75 11.25
N VAL A 203 -2.13 -18.35 11.58
CA VAL A 203 -2.64 -18.43 12.96
C VAL A 203 -1.66 -19.18 13.85
N GLN A 204 -1.09 -20.29 13.38
CA GLN A 204 -0.09 -21.04 14.14
C GLN A 204 1.20 -20.23 14.37
N GLN A 205 1.62 -19.43 13.39
CA GLN A 205 2.79 -18.57 13.52
C GLN A 205 2.54 -17.44 14.53
N LYS A 206 1.36 -16.81 14.48
CA LYS A 206 0.97 -15.71 15.37
C LYS A 206 0.89 -16.19 16.83
N GLY A 207 0.32 -17.37 17.08
CA GLY A 207 0.24 -17.97 18.41
C GLY A 207 1.58 -18.43 19.02
N LYS A 208 2.67 -18.46 18.24
CA LYS A 208 4.03 -18.76 18.75
C LYS A 208 4.81 -17.51 19.13
N THR A 209 4.31 -16.32 18.72
CA THR A 209 5.01 -15.04 18.88
C THR A 209 4.43 -14.22 20.04
N GLU A 210 3.25 -14.59 20.56
CA GLU A 210 2.65 -14.10 21.81
C GLU A 210 3.08 -14.96 23.00
#